data_c6edef9ffd3af121f898dbc7a840a661
#
_entry.id   c6edef9ffd3af121f898dbc7a840a661
#
_cell.length_a   1.000
_cell.length_b   1.000
_cell.length_c   1.000
_cell.angle_alpha   90.00
_cell.angle_beta   90.00
_cell.angle_gamma   90.00
#
_symmetry.space_group_name_H-M   'P 1'
#
loop_
_entity.id
_entity.type
_entity.pdbx_description
1 polymer ?
#
loop_
_entity_poly.entity_id
_entity_poly.type
_entity_poly.pdbx_seq_one_letter_code
_entity_poly.pdbx_strand_id
1 'polypeptide(L)'
;MEKEKITKDEYKIPLKIKIYRNKKRIIITSFLLIGIVTISIIYHYIFILSRQIQKKDIKYITIEQRDKKIKITNKKDINMIYHAIYERRKKTNKFIDSGYFDESDTIMINFNDTKINYYFYKENNTYYEENFVEGFYIIKEDDYRVIEKYIK
;
A
#
# COMPACT_ATOMS: atom_id res chain seq x y z
N MET A 1 -69.56 -33.06 -28.00
CA MET A 1 -68.19 -32.50 -28.17
C MET A 1 -67.71 -32.07 -26.80
N GLU A 2 -67.07 -32.98 -26.10
CA GLU A 2 -66.49 -32.76 -24.76
C GLU A 2 -65.11 -32.16 -24.95
N LYS A 3 -64.90 -30.95 -24.38
CA LYS A 3 -63.58 -30.32 -24.37
C LYS A 3 -62.79 -30.88 -23.19
N GLU A 4 -61.81 -31.72 -23.50
CA GLU A 4 -60.80 -32.19 -22.56
C GLU A 4 -60.08 -31.00 -21.96
N LYS A 5 -60.25 -30.76 -20.65
CA LYS A 5 -59.46 -29.84 -19.84
C LYS A 5 -58.10 -30.48 -19.64
N ILE A 6 -57.10 -30.05 -20.37
CA ILE A 6 -55.69 -30.34 -20.07
C ILE A 6 -55.36 -29.59 -18.77
N THR A 7 -55.36 -30.31 -17.66
CA THR A 7 -54.78 -29.82 -16.39
C THR A 7 -53.28 -29.73 -16.58
N LYS A 8 -52.74 -28.50 -16.51
CA LYS A 8 -51.30 -28.28 -16.38
C LYS A 8 -50.86 -28.86 -15.03
N ASP A 9 -50.36 -30.10 -15.07
CA ASP A 9 -49.56 -30.61 -13.94
C ASP A 9 -48.35 -29.76 -13.75
N GLU A 10 -48.37 -28.90 -12.73
CA GLU A 10 -47.20 -28.19 -12.28
C GLU A 10 -46.12 -29.22 -11.91
N TYR A 11 -45.13 -29.39 -12.74
CA TYR A 11 -43.94 -30.20 -12.48
C TYR A 11 -43.21 -29.62 -11.27
N LYS A 12 -43.62 -30.06 -10.07
CA LYS A 12 -42.91 -29.71 -8.83
C LYS A 12 -41.56 -30.42 -8.81
N ILE A 13 -40.50 -29.67 -9.17
CA ILE A 13 -39.12 -30.18 -9.08
C ILE A 13 -38.92 -30.69 -7.65
N PRO A 14 -38.51 -31.95 -7.45
CA PRO A 14 -38.30 -32.52 -6.14
C PRO A 14 -37.37 -31.67 -5.29
N LEU A 15 -37.72 -31.40 -4.05
CA LEU A 15 -37.01 -30.52 -3.12
C LEU A 15 -35.49 -30.85 -3.05
N LYS A 16 -35.17 -32.15 -3.08
CA LYS A 16 -33.78 -32.65 -3.10
C LYS A 16 -32.97 -32.13 -4.28
N ILE A 17 -33.53 -32.08 -5.49
CA ILE A 17 -32.85 -31.58 -6.69
C ILE A 17 -32.62 -30.07 -6.59
N LYS A 18 -33.60 -29.32 -6.03
CA LYS A 18 -33.48 -27.87 -5.82
C LYS A 18 -32.38 -27.54 -4.80
N ILE A 19 -32.28 -28.31 -3.73
CA ILE A 19 -31.23 -28.14 -2.69
C ILE A 19 -29.85 -28.47 -3.27
N TYR A 20 -29.69 -29.54 -4.04
CA TYR A 20 -28.42 -29.92 -4.66
C TYR A 20 -27.93 -28.87 -5.66
N ARG A 21 -28.82 -28.33 -6.49
CA ARG A 21 -28.50 -27.28 -7.46
C ARG A 21 -28.08 -25.97 -6.77
N ASN A 22 -28.69 -25.63 -5.64
CA ASN A 22 -28.30 -24.46 -4.86
C ASN A 22 -26.93 -24.64 -4.18
N LYS A 23 -26.63 -25.81 -3.60
CA LYS A 23 -25.30 -26.13 -3.04
C LYS A 23 -24.20 -26.00 -4.10
N LYS A 24 -24.41 -26.55 -5.30
CA LYS A 24 -23.44 -26.45 -6.39
C LYS A 24 -23.19 -24.98 -6.82
N ARG A 25 -24.25 -24.18 -6.88
CA ARG A 25 -24.12 -22.74 -7.20
C ARG A 25 -23.36 -21.99 -6.10
N ILE A 26 -23.64 -22.27 -4.83
CA ILE A 26 -22.93 -21.65 -3.68
C ILE A 26 -21.44 -22.01 -3.74
N ILE A 27 -21.11 -23.26 -3.98
CA ILE A 27 -19.71 -23.69 -4.09
C ILE A 27 -19.00 -22.97 -5.24
N ILE A 28 -19.62 -22.89 -6.42
CA ILE A 28 -19.02 -22.20 -7.58
C ILE A 28 -18.82 -20.71 -7.30
N THR A 29 -19.82 -20.03 -6.71
CA THR A 29 -19.71 -18.61 -6.35
C THR A 29 -18.64 -18.38 -5.29
N SER A 30 -18.49 -19.27 -4.32
CA SER A 30 -17.43 -19.18 -3.31
C SER A 30 -16.04 -19.31 -3.92
N PHE A 31 -15.84 -20.26 -4.84
CA PHE A 31 -14.56 -20.40 -5.56
C PHE A 31 -14.24 -19.18 -6.42
N LEU A 32 -15.22 -18.61 -7.10
CA LEU A 32 -15.04 -17.36 -7.88
C LEU A 32 -14.64 -16.20 -6.99
N LEU A 33 -15.29 -16.06 -5.83
CA LEU A 33 -15.01 -14.98 -4.88
C LEU A 33 -13.60 -15.11 -4.29
N ILE A 34 -13.19 -16.31 -3.90
CA ILE A 34 -11.84 -16.60 -3.44
C ILE A 34 -10.82 -16.28 -4.54
N GLY A 35 -11.10 -16.67 -5.80
CA GLY A 35 -10.23 -16.38 -6.94
C GLY A 35 -10.03 -14.87 -7.15
N ILE A 36 -11.10 -14.08 -7.09
CA ILE A 36 -11.04 -12.62 -7.23
C ILE A 36 -10.21 -11.99 -6.10
N VAL A 37 -10.44 -12.42 -4.85
CA VAL A 37 -9.67 -11.92 -3.69
C VAL A 37 -8.20 -12.27 -3.82
N THR A 38 -7.87 -13.49 -4.22
CA THR A 38 -6.47 -13.93 -4.42
C THR A 38 -5.77 -13.11 -5.50
N ILE A 39 -6.43 -12.92 -6.65
CA ILE A 39 -5.90 -12.10 -7.75
C ILE A 39 -5.68 -10.66 -7.29
N SER A 40 -6.62 -10.09 -6.54
CA SER A 40 -6.51 -8.73 -6.00
C SER A 40 -5.31 -8.59 -5.05
N ILE A 41 -5.08 -9.56 -4.17
CA ILE A 41 -3.93 -9.58 -3.26
C ILE A 41 -2.62 -9.68 -4.05
N ILE A 42 -2.53 -10.59 -5.03
CA ILE A 42 -1.35 -10.76 -5.87
C ILE A 42 -1.06 -9.47 -6.66
N TYR A 43 -2.09 -8.88 -7.27
CA TYR A 43 -1.96 -7.62 -8.01
C TYR A 43 -1.48 -6.48 -7.11
N HIS A 44 -2.04 -6.36 -5.90
CA HIS A 44 -1.63 -5.37 -4.93
C HIS A 44 -0.17 -5.57 -4.50
N TYR A 45 0.24 -6.81 -4.24
CA TYR A 45 1.62 -7.16 -3.88
C TYR A 45 2.62 -6.85 -5.01
N ILE A 46 2.31 -7.23 -6.25
CA ILE A 46 3.13 -6.93 -7.44
C ILE A 46 3.21 -5.41 -7.65
N PHE A 47 2.10 -4.69 -7.47
CA PHE A 47 2.04 -3.24 -7.61
C PHE A 47 2.92 -2.52 -6.59
N ILE A 48 2.93 -2.96 -5.32
CA ILE A 48 3.82 -2.43 -4.29
C ILE A 48 5.28 -2.73 -4.64
N LEU A 49 5.60 -3.98 -4.98
CA LEU A 49 6.97 -4.37 -5.35
C LEU A 49 7.49 -3.63 -6.57
N SER A 50 6.66 -3.41 -7.58
CA SER A 50 7.06 -2.68 -8.79
C SER A 50 7.31 -1.20 -8.56
N ARG A 51 6.78 -0.64 -7.46
CA ARG A 51 6.99 0.76 -7.08
C ARG A 51 8.18 0.98 -6.15
N GLN A 52 8.72 -0.07 -5.53
CA GLN A 52 9.93 0.06 -4.74
C GLN A 52 11.09 0.46 -5.64
N ILE A 53 11.64 1.64 -5.38
CA ILE A 53 12.79 2.14 -6.12
C ILE A 53 13.99 1.25 -5.78
N GLN A 54 14.57 0.61 -6.79
CA GLN A 54 15.80 -0.15 -6.57
C GLN A 54 16.97 0.79 -6.40
N LYS A 55 17.80 0.53 -5.40
CA LYS A 55 18.99 1.33 -5.06
C LYS A 55 19.87 1.66 -6.28
N LYS A 56 20.02 0.69 -7.17
CA LYS A 56 20.84 0.84 -8.41
C LYS A 56 20.29 1.87 -9.39
N ASP A 57 18.98 2.16 -9.33
CA ASP A 57 18.29 3.04 -10.26
C ASP A 57 18.22 4.49 -9.75
N ILE A 58 18.68 4.74 -8.51
CA ILE A 58 18.70 6.08 -7.93
C ILE A 58 19.86 6.87 -8.49
N LYS A 59 19.52 7.91 -9.23
CA LYS A 59 20.49 8.86 -9.80
C LYS A 59 20.73 10.06 -8.88
N TYR A 60 19.69 10.50 -8.20
CA TYR A 60 19.71 11.59 -7.22
C TYR A 60 18.54 11.50 -6.25
N ILE A 61 18.70 12.22 -5.15
CA ILE A 61 17.67 12.39 -4.13
C ILE A 61 17.41 13.88 -3.99
N THR A 62 16.14 14.27 -3.94
CA THR A 62 15.74 15.63 -3.59
C THR A 62 15.21 15.62 -2.16
N ILE A 63 15.72 16.52 -1.32
CA ILE A 63 15.27 16.71 0.06
C ILE A 63 14.71 18.12 0.17
N GLU A 64 13.51 18.23 0.69
CA GLU A 64 12.81 19.48 0.85
C GLU A 64 12.32 19.64 2.30
N GLN A 65 12.49 20.85 2.86
CA GLN A 65 11.91 21.25 4.13
C GLN A 65 11.69 22.78 4.11
N ARG A 66 10.49 23.23 4.32
CA ARG A 66 10.13 24.65 4.17
C ARG A 66 10.54 25.18 2.78
N ASP A 67 11.30 26.25 2.76
CA ASP A 67 11.81 26.88 1.54
C ASP A 67 13.13 26.29 1.04
N LYS A 68 13.71 25.34 1.79
CA LYS A 68 14.98 24.70 1.40
C LYS A 68 14.72 23.48 0.53
N LYS A 69 15.39 23.44 -0.62
CA LYS A 69 15.37 22.29 -1.52
C LYS A 69 16.80 21.94 -1.93
N ILE A 70 17.24 20.72 -1.66
CA ILE A 70 18.58 20.25 -1.91
C ILE A 70 18.55 19.01 -2.79
N LYS A 71 19.40 18.97 -3.80
CA LYS A 71 19.58 17.81 -4.69
C LYS A 71 20.91 17.14 -4.39
N ILE A 72 20.84 15.86 -4.02
CA ILE A 72 22.00 15.02 -3.68
C ILE A 72 22.27 14.05 -4.84
N THR A 73 23.47 14.11 -5.39
CA THR A 73 23.91 13.27 -6.51
C THR A 73 25.08 12.34 -6.14
N ASN A 74 25.69 12.57 -4.97
CA ASN A 74 26.82 11.76 -4.51
C ASN A 74 26.33 10.35 -4.13
N LYS A 75 26.92 9.33 -4.73
CA LYS A 75 26.55 7.91 -4.50
C LYS A 75 26.68 7.47 -3.04
N LYS A 76 27.67 7.98 -2.31
CA LYS A 76 27.86 7.64 -0.88
C LYS A 76 26.70 8.17 -0.06
N ASP A 77 26.29 9.41 -0.29
CA ASP A 77 25.19 10.05 0.42
C ASP A 77 23.84 9.41 0.06
N ILE A 78 23.63 9.12 -1.23
CA ILE A 78 22.46 8.36 -1.72
C ILE A 78 22.38 7.03 -1.01
N ASN A 79 23.47 6.28 -0.90
CA ASN A 79 23.50 5.00 -0.21
C ASN A 79 23.16 5.13 1.29
N MET A 80 23.69 6.13 1.98
CA MET A 80 23.38 6.35 3.40
C MET A 80 21.90 6.65 3.61
N ILE A 81 21.33 7.53 2.80
CA ILE A 81 19.91 7.89 2.88
C ILE A 81 19.03 6.69 2.54
N TYR A 82 19.36 5.95 1.48
CA TYR A 82 18.64 4.75 1.11
C TYR A 82 18.60 3.70 2.23
N HIS A 83 19.74 3.45 2.88
CA HIS A 83 19.81 2.53 4.02
C HIS A 83 18.94 3.01 5.19
N ALA A 84 18.97 4.29 5.50
CA ALA A 84 18.15 4.87 6.55
C ALA A 84 16.64 4.67 6.28
N ILE A 85 16.22 4.81 5.02
CA ILE A 85 14.81 4.72 4.62
C ILE A 85 14.35 3.26 4.47
N TYR A 86 15.11 2.39 3.81
CA TYR A 86 14.59 1.08 3.41
C TYR A 86 15.04 -0.08 4.28
N GLU A 87 16.23 -0.04 4.86
CA GLU A 87 16.80 -1.23 5.49
C GLU A 87 16.63 -1.25 7.02
N ARG A 88 16.44 -0.10 7.66
CA ARG A 88 16.41 0.01 9.12
C ARG A 88 15.08 0.39 9.71
N ARG A 89 14.11 0.71 8.89
CA ARG A 89 12.77 1.10 9.30
C ARG A 89 11.97 -0.07 9.84
N LYS A 90 11.10 0.18 10.81
CA LYS A 90 10.18 -0.80 11.38
C LYS A 90 8.74 -0.39 11.08
N LYS A 91 7.99 -1.23 10.36
CA LYS A 91 6.58 -0.96 10.07
C LYS A 91 5.78 -0.83 11.37
N THR A 92 4.92 0.16 11.44
CA THR A 92 4.00 0.38 12.56
C THR A 92 2.55 0.33 12.06
N ASN A 93 1.66 -0.14 12.94
CA ASN A 93 0.22 -0.12 12.70
C ASN A 93 -0.42 1.15 13.27
N LYS A 94 0.37 2.14 13.68
CA LYS A 94 -0.15 3.40 14.16
C LYS A 94 -0.86 4.08 12.98
N PHE A 95 -2.19 4.10 13.02
CA PHE A 95 -2.97 5.06 12.28
C PHE A 95 -2.70 6.41 12.95
N ILE A 96 -1.85 7.19 12.36
CA ILE A 96 -1.79 8.60 12.70
C ILE A 96 -3.04 9.18 12.05
N ASP A 97 -3.92 9.70 12.90
CA ASP A 97 -5.02 10.55 12.43
C ASP A 97 -4.35 11.66 11.60
N SER A 98 -4.48 11.56 10.29
CA SER A 98 -3.71 12.34 9.31
C SER A 98 -4.14 13.82 9.26
N GLY A 99 -4.55 14.33 10.40
CA GLY A 99 -4.82 15.72 10.67
C GLY A 99 -3.54 16.44 11.07
N TYR A 100 -2.87 17.05 10.12
CA TYR A 100 -1.83 18.05 10.32
C TYR A 100 -0.42 17.53 10.61
N PHE A 101 0.27 17.14 9.53
CA PHE A 101 1.71 17.36 9.52
C PHE A 101 1.93 18.88 9.58
N ASP A 102 2.67 19.34 10.58
CA ASP A 102 3.24 20.66 10.49
C ASP A 102 4.28 20.63 9.36
N GLU A 103 3.90 21.14 8.19
CA GLU A 103 4.76 21.17 7.00
C GLU A 103 6.11 21.83 7.32
N SER A 104 6.13 22.70 8.36
CA SER A 104 7.36 23.39 8.78
C SER A 104 8.43 22.47 9.35
N ASP A 105 8.05 21.36 9.97
CA ASP A 105 8.97 20.44 10.63
C ASP A 105 9.11 19.09 9.91
N THR A 106 8.34 18.91 8.83
CA THR A 106 8.39 17.69 8.00
C THR A 106 9.47 17.79 6.93
N ILE A 107 10.31 16.77 6.85
CA ILE A 107 11.30 16.62 5.78
C ILE A 107 10.69 15.73 4.68
N MET A 108 10.60 16.23 3.46
CA MET A 108 10.16 15.46 2.32
C MET A 108 11.36 14.98 1.51
N ILE A 109 11.37 13.69 1.18
CA ILE A 109 12.38 13.07 0.32
C ILE A 109 11.73 12.50 -0.93
N ASN A 110 12.34 12.79 -2.07
CA ASN A 110 11.95 12.24 -3.35
C ASN A 110 13.16 11.64 -4.09
N PHE A 111 12.94 10.50 -4.73
CA PHE A 111 13.94 9.82 -5.52
C PHE A 111 13.67 10.04 -7.01
N ASN A 112 14.65 10.59 -7.75
CA ASN A 112 14.57 10.76 -9.20
C ASN A 112 13.33 11.54 -9.70
N ASP A 113 12.77 12.47 -8.90
CA ASP A 113 11.52 13.18 -9.17
C ASP A 113 10.34 12.23 -9.47
N THR A 114 10.30 11.10 -8.78
CA THR A 114 9.17 10.18 -8.86
C THR A 114 7.92 10.80 -8.21
N LYS A 115 6.74 10.22 -8.48
CA LYS A 115 5.50 10.66 -7.83
C LYS A 115 5.39 10.21 -6.36
N ILE A 116 6.38 9.48 -5.85
CA ILE A 116 6.36 8.93 -4.49
C ILE A 116 7.25 9.79 -3.62
N ASN A 117 6.65 10.38 -2.60
CA ASN A 117 7.35 11.14 -1.58
C ASN A 117 7.39 10.36 -0.28
N TYR A 118 8.47 10.52 0.46
CA TYR A 118 8.69 10.01 1.80
C TYR A 118 8.74 11.19 2.75
N TYR A 119 7.88 11.17 3.77
CA TYR A 119 7.75 12.25 4.74
C TYR A 119 8.33 11.81 6.07
N PHE A 120 9.27 12.58 6.59
CA PHE A 120 9.96 12.32 7.85
C PHE A 120 9.64 13.40 8.86
N TYR A 121 9.22 12.99 10.04
CA TYR A 121 8.85 13.92 11.09
C TYR A 121 9.10 13.30 12.48
N LYS A 122 9.06 14.16 13.50
CA LYS A 122 9.22 13.78 14.91
C LYS A 122 7.93 14.06 15.66
N GLU A 123 7.43 13.07 16.37
CA GLU A 123 6.28 13.19 17.25
C GLU A 123 6.57 12.48 18.59
N ASN A 124 6.37 13.17 19.72
CA ASN A 124 6.56 12.60 21.06
C ASN A 124 7.89 11.83 21.24
N ASN A 125 9.02 12.42 20.82
CA ASN A 125 10.35 11.80 20.81
C ASN A 125 10.52 10.54 19.98
N THR A 126 9.57 10.23 19.10
CA THR A 126 9.66 9.14 18.14
C THR A 126 9.78 9.71 16.75
N TYR A 127 10.62 9.12 15.92
CA TYR A 127 10.84 9.53 14.54
C TYR A 127 10.06 8.61 13.62
N TYR A 128 9.33 9.20 12.70
CA TYR A 128 8.45 8.50 11.78
C TYR A 128 8.84 8.77 10.33
N GLU A 129 8.59 7.78 9.50
CA GLU A 129 8.56 7.89 8.06
C GLU A 129 7.16 7.52 7.59
N GLU A 130 6.59 8.33 6.74
CA GLU A 130 5.33 8.04 6.07
C GLU A 130 5.54 8.00 4.57
N ASN A 131 4.94 6.99 3.96
CA ASN A 131 4.79 6.90 2.53
C ASN A 131 3.37 6.44 2.22
N PHE A 132 2.62 7.20 1.44
CA PHE A 132 1.23 6.91 1.10
C PHE A 132 1.00 5.55 0.43
N VAL A 133 2.05 4.96 -0.16
CA VAL A 133 1.96 3.65 -0.83
C VAL A 133 2.27 2.51 0.11
N GLU A 134 3.24 2.67 1.00
CA GLU A 134 3.80 1.61 1.83
C GLU A 134 3.31 1.67 3.29
N GLY A 135 2.86 2.83 3.73
CA GLY A 135 2.33 3.09 5.07
C GLY A 135 3.32 3.82 6.00
N PHE A 136 3.17 3.56 7.30
CA PHE A 136 3.92 4.23 8.35
C PHE A 136 5.03 3.35 8.91
N TYR A 137 6.18 3.96 9.19
CA TYR A 137 7.34 3.29 9.75
C TYR A 137 7.92 4.11 10.91
N ILE A 138 8.47 3.40 11.89
CA ILE A 138 9.32 4.00 12.91
C ILE A 138 10.76 3.87 12.43
N ILE A 139 11.50 4.96 12.49
CA ILE A 139 12.92 5.03 12.18
C ILE A 139 13.73 5.35 13.43
N LYS A 140 15.01 4.99 13.43
CA LYS A 140 15.91 5.34 14.52
C LYS A 140 16.30 6.80 14.43
N GLU A 141 16.59 7.40 15.57
CA GLU A 141 17.08 8.78 15.63
C GLU A 141 18.32 9.01 14.77
N ASP A 142 19.27 8.08 14.80
CA ASP A 142 20.50 8.18 14.00
C ASP A 142 20.19 8.23 12.50
N ASP A 143 19.21 7.45 12.05
CA ASP A 143 18.79 7.42 10.64
C ASP A 143 18.07 8.72 10.24
N TYR A 144 17.25 9.28 11.14
CA TYR A 144 16.64 10.58 10.93
C TYR A 144 17.70 11.68 10.85
N ARG A 145 18.71 11.66 11.72
CA ARG A 145 19.81 12.62 11.72
C ARG A 145 20.67 12.58 10.46
N VAL A 146 20.81 11.40 9.83
CA VAL A 146 21.46 11.26 8.51
C VAL A 146 20.77 12.12 7.46
N ILE A 147 19.44 12.22 7.54
CA ILE A 147 18.63 13.01 6.61
C ILE A 147 18.66 14.49 6.99
N GLU A 148 18.44 14.78 8.26
CA GLU A 148 18.35 16.14 8.81
C GLU A 148 19.60 16.98 8.56
N LYS A 149 20.81 16.37 8.56
CA LYS A 149 22.08 17.08 8.31
C LYS A 149 22.16 17.81 6.99
N TYR A 150 21.36 17.40 5.99
CA TYR A 150 21.37 18.06 4.67
C TYR A 150 20.49 19.32 4.64
N ILE A 151 19.65 19.51 5.66
CA ILE A 151 18.67 20.61 5.69
C ILE A 151 19.05 21.69 6.72
N LYS A 152 19.80 21.29 7.75
CA LYS A 152 20.41 22.25 8.67
C LYS A 152 21.53 23.01 8.00
#